data_ca6a6a45122e167d1852bec97add9bf0
#
_entry.id   ca6a6a45122e167d1852bec97add9bf0
#
_cell.length_a   1.000
_cell.length_b   1.000
_cell.length_c   1.000
_cell.angle_alpha   90.00
_cell.angle_beta   90.00
_cell.angle_gamma   90.00
#
_symmetry.space_group_name_H-M   'P 1'
#
loop_
_entity.id
_entity.type
_entity.pdbx_description
1 polymer ?
#
loop_
_entity_poly.entity_id
_entity_poly.type
_entity_poly.pdbx_seq_one_letter_code
_entity_poly.pdbx_strand_id
1 'polypeptide(L)'
;MPSQMATPSFQRAPLSADLTELRKVLPELLPILEAKSDWYGSILLERRSSKTYTANLKQTQMSENVSMGIVLRIYDGYTLFEQATDDIQADSLKKFALEFADRVSKSAAPSGATLRPYRPVSWKERLKANLDIEITSQISPEASAKAPVHFGVQFSRTPRQTTQQYFEQLKSIIHRCQALAPAAELESKELSFVMARQSFAEEESVFIDREANMSQTLYRIALTVITMSGADRTFMRLGGLGGLEVVDFTDTDLTEMLGNLKALKSAHKLDPGKYRVLFGPVLTGVLAHEAFGHSQEADTCARGRSKAWDLHKSGAIVGNEHATILNNPAIFSNGGKGYAAWGSYFFDEEGWLATEQVLLDKGVLRAPMTNLTSAIRLNIPRTANGKRESWANGVYTRQTNTYFSPGNKTLDELMSDLGDGFLALHPAGGMEDPKGMGIQVGISYLQEVKGGQLTGRVYKGPAGGDIQMTGYTPDVLNQIVAKSKIEFNTKAPDTAKHPFNDAGGCGKYHKEFVFAGCGGPYVLLDQVILG
;
A
#
# COMPACT_ATOMS: atom_id res chain seq x y z
N MET A 1 -4.91 -32.87 -19.09
CA MET A 1 -4.22 -31.70 -19.68
C MET A 1 -4.67 -30.50 -18.88
N PRO A 2 -3.78 -29.74 -18.22
CA PRO A 2 -4.21 -28.49 -17.56
C PRO A 2 -4.55 -27.50 -18.67
N SER A 3 -5.74 -26.91 -18.59
CA SER A 3 -6.17 -25.81 -19.46
C SER A 3 -5.16 -24.68 -19.31
N GLN A 4 -4.51 -24.30 -20.41
CA GLN A 4 -3.75 -23.07 -20.48
C GLN A 4 -4.72 -21.94 -20.13
N MET A 5 -4.55 -21.36 -18.93
CA MET A 5 -5.20 -20.10 -18.59
C MET A 5 -4.70 -19.07 -19.60
N ALA A 6 -5.60 -18.53 -20.40
CA ALA A 6 -5.28 -17.45 -21.31
C ALA A 6 -4.66 -16.30 -20.49
N THR A 7 -3.47 -15.88 -20.85
CA THR A 7 -2.81 -14.69 -20.31
C THR A 7 -3.80 -13.53 -20.43
N PRO A 8 -4.13 -12.80 -19.34
CA PRO A 8 -5.05 -11.69 -19.43
C PRO A 8 -4.49 -10.66 -20.42
N SER A 9 -5.24 -10.34 -21.45
CA SER A 9 -4.89 -9.26 -22.36
C SER A 9 -5.11 -7.93 -21.63
N PHE A 10 -4.04 -7.34 -21.11
CA PHE A 10 -4.07 -6.02 -20.52
C PHE A 10 -4.30 -4.98 -21.62
N GLN A 11 -5.31 -4.12 -21.45
CA GLN A 11 -5.42 -2.92 -22.27
C GLN A 11 -4.47 -1.86 -21.68
N ARG A 12 -3.65 -1.23 -22.53
CA ARG A 12 -2.80 -0.13 -22.09
C ARG A 12 -3.66 1.11 -21.87
N ALA A 13 -3.65 1.66 -20.65
CA ALA A 13 -4.18 2.99 -20.39
C ALA A 13 -3.24 4.02 -21.02
N PRO A 14 -3.70 4.88 -21.92
CA PRO A 14 -2.87 5.95 -22.46
C PRO A 14 -2.62 7.03 -21.38
N LEU A 15 -1.52 7.76 -21.53
CA LEU A 15 -1.35 9.03 -20.86
C LEU A 15 -2.38 10.04 -21.42
N SER A 16 -2.95 10.91 -20.59
CA SER A 16 -3.86 11.95 -21.05
C SER A 16 -3.20 12.88 -22.08
N ALA A 17 -4.03 13.50 -22.91
CA ALA A 17 -3.53 14.32 -24.02
C ALA A 17 -2.72 15.53 -23.53
N ASP A 18 -3.19 16.18 -22.46
CA ASP A 18 -2.52 17.33 -21.83
C ASP A 18 -1.14 16.95 -21.25
N LEU A 19 -1.03 15.81 -20.54
CA LEU A 19 0.26 15.32 -20.05
C LEU A 19 1.16 14.88 -21.20
N THR A 20 0.60 14.34 -22.26
CA THR A 20 1.36 13.92 -23.46
C THR A 20 2.00 15.14 -24.14
N GLU A 21 1.28 16.25 -24.26
CA GLU A 21 1.83 17.49 -24.84
C GLU A 21 2.88 18.13 -23.91
N LEU A 22 2.59 18.23 -22.62
CA LEU A 22 3.56 18.75 -21.65
C LEU A 22 4.86 17.94 -21.62
N ARG A 23 4.75 16.62 -21.70
CA ARG A 23 5.91 15.72 -21.71
C ARG A 23 6.92 16.05 -22.82
N LYS A 24 6.46 16.61 -23.94
CA LYS A 24 7.34 16.96 -25.08
C LYS A 24 8.26 18.12 -24.77
N VAL A 25 7.81 19.08 -23.96
CA VAL A 25 8.55 20.30 -23.62
C VAL A 25 9.39 20.19 -22.36
N LEU A 26 9.04 19.29 -21.44
CA LEU A 26 9.74 19.13 -20.16
C LEU A 26 11.25 18.80 -20.29
N PRO A 27 11.72 18.00 -21.26
CA PRO A 27 13.16 17.76 -21.43
C PRO A 27 13.99 19.02 -21.64
N GLU A 28 13.41 20.10 -22.18
CA GLU A 28 14.10 21.36 -22.40
C GLU A 28 14.48 22.07 -21.08
N LEU A 29 13.85 21.71 -19.97
CA LEU A 29 14.15 22.26 -18.65
C LEU A 29 15.38 21.60 -17.99
N LEU A 30 15.75 20.37 -18.39
CA LEU A 30 16.87 19.65 -17.76
C LEU A 30 18.20 20.40 -17.83
N PRO A 31 18.61 20.99 -18.98
CA PRO A 31 19.85 21.78 -19.04
C PRO A 31 19.87 22.97 -18.07
N ILE A 32 18.69 23.51 -17.71
CA ILE A 32 18.59 24.60 -16.73
C ILE A 32 18.81 24.05 -15.32
N LEU A 33 18.21 22.90 -15.00
CA LEU A 33 18.34 22.24 -13.69
C LEU A 33 19.74 21.64 -13.48
N GLU A 34 20.46 21.37 -14.55
CA GLU A 34 21.82 20.81 -14.55
C GLU A 34 22.86 21.84 -15.04
N ALA A 35 22.64 23.11 -14.74
CA ALA A 35 23.53 24.22 -15.16
C ALA A 35 24.97 24.07 -14.64
N LYS A 36 25.20 23.31 -13.57
CA LYS A 36 26.55 22.94 -13.10
C LYS A 36 26.77 21.45 -13.33
N SER A 37 28.01 21.07 -13.67
CA SER A 37 28.38 19.69 -14.07
C SER A 37 28.22 18.64 -12.96
N ASP A 38 28.19 19.08 -11.71
CA ASP A 38 28.00 18.25 -10.50
C ASP A 38 26.54 18.20 -10.04
N TRP A 39 25.67 18.97 -10.67
CA TRP A 39 24.25 18.95 -10.35
C TRP A 39 23.53 17.78 -11.05
N TYR A 40 22.57 17.20 -10.32
CA TYR A 40 21.60 16.27 -10.86
C TYR A 40 20.23 16.92 -10.85
N GLY A 41 19.64 17.05 -12.04
CA GLY A 41 18.29 17.56 -12.26
C GLY A 41 17.27 16.46 -12.50
N SER A 42 16.06 16.62 -11.98
CA SER A 42 14.92 15.78 -12.36
C SER A 42 13.60 16.53 -12.28
N ILE A 43 12.62 16.04 -13.03
CA ILE A 43 11.30 16.63 -13.19
C ILE A 43 10.26 15.56 -12.93
N LEU A 44 9.29 15.86 -12.07
CA LEU A 44 8.07 15.06 -11.90
C LEU A 44 6.86 15.92 -12.25
N LEU A 45 6.08 15.51 -13.23
CA LEU A 45 4.74 16.05 -13.50
C LEU A 45 3.73 15.04 -12.99
N GLU A 46 2.77 15.46 -12.18
CA GLU A 46 1.76 14.60 -11.59
C GLU A 46 0.37 15.17 -11.81
N ARG A 47 -0.58 14.30 -12.16
CA ARG A 47 -2.01 14.57 -12.15
C ARG A 47 -2.70 13.49 -11.35
N ARG A 48 -3.54 13.88 -10.40
CA ARG A 48 -4.41 12.99 -9.65
C ARG A 48 -5.85 13.43 -9.79
N SER A 49 -6.72 12.52 -10.16
CA SER A 49 -8.17 12.70 -10.16
C SER A 49 -8.78 11.65 -9.25
N SER A 50 -9.60 12.07 -8.31
CA SER A 50 -10.31 11.14 -7.42
C SER A 50 -11.81 11.43 -7.44
N LYS A 51 -12.60 10.35 -7.43
CA LYS A 51 -14.06 10.39 -7.30
C LYS A 51 -14.50 9.44 -6.21
N THR A 52 -15.37 9.90 -5.34
CA THR A 52 -15.96 9.07 -4.30
C THR A 52 -17.47 9.19 -4.35
N TYR A 53 -18.11 8.04 -4.47
CA TYR A 53 -19.57 7.88 -4.40
C TYR A 53 -19.91 7.23 -3.07
N THR A 54 -20.82 7.80 -2.33
CA THR A 54 -21.31 7.27 -1.05
C THR A 54 -22.83 7.20 -1.09
N ALA A 55 -23.38 6.09 -0.65
CA ALA A 55 -24.81 5.91 -0.50
C ALA A 55 -25.12 5.30 0.88
N ASN A 56 -26.23 5.73 1.47
CA ASN A 56 -26.90 5.08 2.57
C ASN A 56 -28.40 5.02 2.28
N LEU A 57 -29.19 4.52 3.23
CA LEU A 57 -30.65 4.37 3.05
C LEU A 57 -31.39 5.70 2.76
N LYS A 58 -30.80 6.85 3.13
CA LYS A 58 -31.48 8.15 3.08
C LYS A 58 -30.96 9.06 1.97
N GLN A 59 -29.66 8.96 1.65
CA GLN A 59 -29.01 9.92 0.79
C GLN A 59 -27.87 9.31 -0.03
N THR A 60 -27.54 9.99 -1.11
CA THR A 60 -26.36 9.75 -1.93
C THR A 60 -25.50 11.00 -1.97
N GLN A 61 -24.19 10.84 -2.02
CA GLN A 61 -23.24 11.94 -2.11
C GLN A 61 -22.10 11.56 -3.07
N MET A 62 -21.67 12.51 -3.87
CA MET A 62 -20.44 12.41 -4.68
C MET A 62 -19.47 13.51 -4.27
N SER A 63 -18.21 13.19 -4.25
CA SER A 63 -17.11 14.16 -4.20
C SER A 63 -16.12 13.86 -5.32
N GLU A 64 -15.57 14.92 -5.88
CA GLU A 64 -14.54 14.85 -6.91
C GLU A 64 -13.42 15.84 -6.57
N ASN A 65 -12.19 15.43 -6.80
CA ASN A 65 -11.02 16.29 -6.67
C ASN A 65 -10.06 16.02 -7.82
N VAL A 66 -9.53 17.08 -8.42
CA VAL A 66 -8.49 17.01 -9.45
C VAL A 66 -7.35 17.91 -9.01
N SER A 67 -6.15 17.40 -9.07
CA SER A 67 -4.93 18.11 -8.73
C SER A 67 -3.88 17.80 -9.78
N MET A 68 -3.16 18.82 -10.25
CA MET A 68 -2.07 18.70 -11.21
C MET A 68 -0.96 19.68 -10.87
N GLY A 69 0.28 19.25 -10.96
CA GLY A 69 1.41 20.10 -10.71
C GLY A 69 2.73 19.45 -11.12
N ILE A 70 3.76 20.26 -11.12
CA ILE A 70 5.12 19.88 -11.49
C ILE A 70 6.06 20.13 -10.32
N VAL A 71 7.01 19.22 -10.14
CA VAL A 71 8.10 19.32 -9.17
C VAL A 71 9.41 19.34 -9.92
N LEU A 72 10.18 20.42 -9.76
CA LEU A 72 11.54 20.52 -10.22
C LEU A 72 12.50 20.23 -9.08
N ARG A 73 13.55 19.48 -9.36
CA ARG A 73 14.55 19.05 -8.38
C ARG A 73 15.96 19.31 -8.87
N ILE A 74 16.81 19.76 -7.94
CA ILE A 74 18.25 19.89 -8.13
C ILE A 74 18.93 19.28 -6.91
N TYR A 75 19.79 18.31 -7.12
CA TYR A 75 20.71 17.82 -6.10
C TYR A 75 22.11 18.32 -6.42
N ASP A 76 22.69 19.12 -5.51
CA ASP A 76 23.96 19.82 -5.71
C ASP A 76 25.18 19.04 -5.21
N GLY A 77 24.99 17.76 -4.87
CA GLY A 77 26.01 16.93 -4.22
C GLY A 77 25.94 16.91 -2.70
N TYR A 78 25.12 17.76 -2.09
CA TYR A 78 24.92 17.83 -0.65
C TYR A 78 23.45 17.90 -0.24
N THR A 79 22.69 18.80 -0.87
CA THR A 79 21.28 19.06 -0.59
C THR A 79 20.42 18.75 -1.81
N LEU A 80 19.27 18.09 -1.60
CA LEU A 80 18.22 18.02 -2.58
C LEU A 80 17.28 19.22 -2.38
N PHE A 81 17.24 20.09 -3.37
CA PHE A 81 16.31 21.19 -3.46
C PHE A 81 15.12 20.78 -4.31
N GLU A 82 13.93 21.09 -3.85
CA GLU A 82 12.69 20.86 -4.56
C GLU A 82 11.87 22.15 -4.63
N GLN A 83 11.23 22.37 -5.75
CA GLN A 83 10.25 23.43 -5.91
C GLN A 83 9.10 22.92 -6.78
N ALA A 84 7.87 23.21 -6.37
CA ALA A 84 6.66 22.76 -7.04
C ALA A 84 5.78 23.94 -7.46
N THR A 85 5.00 23.74 -8.54
CA THR A 85 4.01 24.70 -9.03
C THR A 85 2.88 23.97 -9.75
N ASP A 86 1.69 24.56 -9.75
CA ASP A 86 0.53 24.19 -10.57
C ASP A 86 0.41 25.06 -11.84
N ASP A 87 1.25 26.08 -11.99
CA ASP A 87 1.37 26.81 -13.25
C ASP A 87 2.22 26.00 -14.25
N ILE A 88 1.52 25.26 -15.10
CA ILE A 88 2.10 24.30 -16.06
C ILE A 88 2.24 24.86 -17.49
N GLN A 89 2.06 26.18 -17.69
CA GLN A 89 2.26 26.81 -18.99
C GLN A 89 3.75 26.79 -19.35
N ALA A 90 4.08 26.43 -20.60
CA ALA A 90 5.47 26.19 -21.02
C ALA A 90 6.40 27.38 -20.73
N ASP A 91 5.97 28.62 -21.05
CA ASP A 91 6.76 29.83 -20.80
C ASP A 91 6.94 30.08 -19.30
N SER A 92 5.90 29.89 -18.51
CA SER A 92 5.95 30.00 -17.05
C SER A 92 6.91 28.97 -16.45
N LEU A 93 6.88 27.72 -16.93
CA LEU A 93 7.76 26.66 -16.47
C LEU A 93 9.24 26.95 -16.75
N LYS A 94 9.57 27.50 -17.90
CA LYS A 94 10.95 27.87 -18.22
C LYS A 94 11.45 28.96 -17.29
N LYS A 95 10.66 30.02 -17.07
CA LYS A 95 10.96 31.08 -16.11
C LYS A 95 11.12 30.52 -14.69
N PHE A 96 10.19 29.68 -14.27
CA PHE A 96 10.21 29.03 -12.96
C PHE A 96 11.48 28.20 -12.75
N ALA A 97 11.91 27.42 -13.77
CA ALA A 97 13.14 26.65 -13.72
C ALA A 97 14.40 27.51 -13.60
N LEU A 98 14.46 28.64 -14.36
CA LEU A 98 15.58 29.57 -14.30
C LEU A 98 15.68 30.23 -12.92
N GLU A 99 14.56 30.69 -12.36
CA GLU A 99 14.52 31.30 -11.02
C GLU A 99 14.89 30.30 -9.93
N PHE A 100 14.47 29.01 -10.09
CA PHE A 100 14.82 27.94 -9.17
C PHE A 100 16.32 27.64 -9.22
N ALA A 101 16.91 27.46 -10.41
CA ALA A 101 18.33 27.19 -10.57
C ALA A 101 19.19 28.34 -10.04
N ASP A 102 18.77 29.61 -10.26
CA ASP A 102 19.44 30.81 -9.72
C ASP A 102 19.46 30.79 -8.19
N ARG A 103 18.31 30.49 -7.53
CA ARG A 103 18.26 30.38 -6.07
C ARG A 103 19.17 29.27 -5.54
N VAL A 104 19.16 28.08 -6.17
CA VAL A 104 20.04 26.97 -5.78
C VAL A 104 21.51 27.36 -5.96
N SER A 105 21.85 28.09 -7.03
CA SER A 105 23.23 28.56 -7.30
C SER A 105 23.80 29.48 -6.22
N LYS A 106 22.93 30.20 -5.53
CA LYS A 106 23.26 31.12 -4.41
C LYS A 106 23.30 30.39 -3.05
N SER A 107 22.84 29.17 -2.99
CA SER A 107 22.92 28.31 -1.80
C SER A 107 24.27 27.61 -1.81
N ALA A 108 25.07 27.82 -0.77
CA ALA A 108 26.35 27.12 -0.62
C ALA A 108 26.23 25.98 0.38
N ALA A 109 26.87 24.86 0.07
CA ALA A 109 27.06 23.80 1.07
C ALA A 109 27.83 24.37 2.28
N PRO A 110 27.54 23.92 3.51
CA PRO A 110 28.28 24.36 4.70
C PRO A 110 29.79 24.16 4.53
N SER A 111 30.59 25.06 5.11
CA SER A 111 32.06 24.92 5.09
C SER A 111 32.46 23.58 5.71
N GLY A 112 33.27 22.81 4.99
CA GLY A 112 33.69 21.46 5.39
C GLY A 112 32.69 20.34 5.08
N ALA A 113 31.60 20.63 4.37
CA ALA A 113 30.66 19.61 3.93
C ALA A 113 31.31 18.64 2.94
N THR A 114 31.09 17.35 3.14
CA THR A 114 31.51 16.33 2.17
C THR A 114 30.47 16.26 1.05
N LEU A 115 30.87 16.71 -0.14
CA LEU A 115 30.03 16.56 -1.33
C LEU A 115 29.97 15.10 -1.77
N ARG A 116 28.77 14.63 -2.12
CA ARG A 116 28.50 13.30 -2.66
C ARG A 116 27.73 13.45 -3.97
N PRO A 117 28.40 13.73 -5.09
CA PRO A 117 27.75 13.87 -6.37
C PRO A 117 26.95 12.61 -6.71
N TYR A 118 25.71 12.82 -7.17
CA TYR A 118 24.86 11.74 -7.63
C TYR A 118 24.83 11.69 -9.16
N ARG A 119 25.06 10.50 -9.69
CA ARG A 119 24.84 10.22 -11.10
C ARG A 119 23.76 9.17 -11.21
N PRO A 120 22.66 9.43 -11.91
CA PRO A 120 21.63 8.41 -12.10
C PRO A 120 22.23 7.24 -12.87
N VAL A 121 21.88 6.04 -12.45
CA VAL A 121 22.25 4.84 -13.18
C VAL A 121 21.57 4.84 -14.54
N SER A 122 22.24 4.27 -15.53
CA SER A 122 21.73 4.18 -16.88
C SER A 122 20.39 3.41 -16.92
N TRP A 123 19.59 3.70 -17.93
CA TRP A 123 18.33 2.99 -18.14
C TRP A 123 18.51 1.46 -18.18
N LYS A 124 19.59 0.98 -18.83
CA LYS A 124 19.92 -0.44 -18.89
C LYS A 124 20.22 -1.06 -17.51
N GLU A 125 20.84 -0.29 -16.63
CA GLU A 125 21.12 -0.73 -15.26
C GLU A 125 19.88 -0.69 -14.38
N ARG A 126 19.00 0.30 -14.55
CA ARG A 126 17.69 0.33 -13.89
C ARG A 126 16.87 -0.91 -14.27
N LEU A 127 16.86 -1.30 -15.54
CA LEU A 127 16.16 -2.49 -16.02
C LEU A 127 16.77 -3.79 -15.49
N LYS A 128 18.10 -3.88 -15.39
CA LYS A 128 18.77 -5.08 -14.84
C LYS A 128 18.51 -5.27 -13.36
N ALA A 129 18.41 -4.18 -12.59
CA ALA A 129 18.09 -4.24 -11.16
C ALA A 129 16.65 -4.70 -10.91
N ASN A 130 15.77 -4.55 -11.89
CA ASN A 130 14.35 -4.86 -11.83
C ASN A 130 14.04 -6.07 -12.71
N LEU A 131 14.31 -7.26 -12.16
CA LEU A 131 14.05 -8.54 -12.83
C LEU A 131 12.57 -8.97 -12.77
N ASP A 132 11.64 -8.09 -12.43
CA ASP A 132 10.23 -8.42 -12.49
C ASP A 132 9.79 -8.53 -13.96
N ILE A 133 9.52 -9.76 -14.38
CA ILE A 133 9.17 -10.12 -15.76
C ILE A 133 7.91 -9.36 -16.23
N GLU A 134 7.00 -9.03 -15.32
CA GLU A 134 5.77 -8.31 -15.67
C GLU A 134 6.03 -6.84 -16.03
N ILE A 135 6.93 -6.17 -15.35
CA ILE A 135 7.34 -4.80 -15.71
C ILE A 135 8.17 -4.82 -16.99
N THR A 136 9.13 -5.72 -17.10
CA THR A 136 10.02 -5.79 -18.27
C THR A 136 9.33 -6.24 -19.54
N SER A 137 8.27 -7.06 -19.47
CA SER A 137 7.49 -7.47 -20.64
C SER A 137 6.71 -6.33 -21.29
N GLN A 138 6.47 -5.23 -20.57
CA GLN A 138 5.81 -4.03 -21.09
C GLN A 138 6.79 -3.03 -21.72
N ILE A 139 8.08 -3.25 -21.56
CA ILE A 139 9.14 -2.40 -22.10
C ILE A 139 9.63 -3.03 -23.41
N SER A 140 9.48 -2.30 -24.52
CA SER A 140 10.11 -2.71 -25.76
C SER A 140 11.64 -2.86 -25.54
N PRO A 141 12.28 -3.95 -26.01
CA PRO A 141 13.74 -4.12 -25.94
C PRO A 141 14.51 -2.97 -26.59
N GLU A 142 13.86 -2.20 -27.46
CA GLU A 142 14.40 -1.04 -28.16
C GLU A 142 14.24 0.28 -27.39
N ALA A 143 13.56 0.29 -26.23
CA ALA A 143 13.41 1.49 -25.44
C ALA A 143 14.79 1.98 -24.99
N SER A 144 15.26 3.06 -25.61
CA SER A 144 16.49 3.75 -25.19
C SER A 144 16.14 4.82 -24.15
N ALA A 145 17.14 5.27 -23.35
CA ALA A 145 16.98 6.37 -22.41
C ALA A 145 16.40 7.66 -23.05
N LYS A 146 16.51 7.79 -24.36
CA LYS A 146 16.03 8.95 -25.13
C LYS A 146 14.62 8.76 -25.70
N ALA A 147 14.09 7.52 -25.73
CA ALA A 147 12.74 7.27 -26.22
C ALA A 147 11.76 7.28 -25.03
N PRO A 148 10.63 8.00 -25.14
CA PRO A 148 9.62 8.03 -24.07
C PRO A 148 9.02 6.65 -23.83
N VAL A 149 9.10 6.15 -22.58
CA VAL A 149 8.47 4.90 -22.17
C VAL A 149 7.19 5.21 -21.38
N HIS A 150 6.11 4.50 -21.69
CA HIS A 150 4.85 4.65 -20.96
C HIS A 150 4.44 3.31 -20.36
N PHE A 151 4.25 3.31 -19.04
CA PHE A 151 3.68 2.22 -18.27
C PHE A 151 2.21 2.55 -18.00
N GLY A 152 1.33 2.02 -18.79
CA GLY A 152 -0.10 2.21 -18.57
C GLY A 152 -0.77 0.87 -18.78
N VAL A 153 -1.21 0.27 -17.70
CA VAL A 153 -2.06 -0.91 -17.77
C VAL A 153 -3.44 -0.49 -17.35
N GLN A 154 -4.34 -0.51 -18.30
CA GLN A 154 -5.74 -0.43 -17.96
C GLN A 154 -6.17 -1.82 -17.51
N PHE A 155 -6.17 -2.03 -16.21
CA PHE A 155 -6.66 -3.27 -15.62
C PHE A 155 -8.18 -3.37 -15.69
N SER A 156 -8.89 -2.28 -15.99
CA SER A 156 -10.34 -2.27 -16.06
C SER A 156 -10.86 -2.99 -17.31
N ARG A 157 -11.57 -4.08 -17.10
CA ARG A 157 -12.38 -4.77 -18.10
C ARG A 157 -13.80 -4.22 -18.15
N THR A 158 -14.20 -3.48 -17.11
CA THR A 158 -15.53 -2.93 -16.95
C THR A 158 -15.56 -1.51 -17.50
N PRO A 159 -16.46 -1.18 -18.43
CA PRO A 159 -16.64 0.18 -18.91
C PRO A 159 -16.94 1.15 -17.77
N ARG A 160 -16.46 2.39 -17.87
CA ARG A 160 -16.81 3.44 -16.92
C ARG A 160 -18.33 3.64 -16.91
N GLN A 161 -18.92 3.69 -15.72
CA GLN A 161 -20.34 3.92 -15.53
C GLN A 161 -20.65 5.41 -15.37
N THR A 162 -21.91 5.77 -15.58
CA THR A 162 -22.40 7.10 -15.24
C THR A 162 -22.53 7.25 -13.72
N THR A 163 -22.56 8.48 -13.22
CA THR A 163 -22.83 8.79 -11.80
C THR A 163 -24.08 8.11 -11.28
N GLN A 164 -25.15 8.10 -12.08
CA GLN A 164 -26.41 7.45 -11.72
C GLN A 164 -26.25 5.94 -11.56
N GLN A 165 -25.54 5.27 -12.47
CA GLN A 165 -25.28 3.83 -12.42
C GLN A 165 -24.45 3.44 -11.19
N TYR A 166 -23.45 4.26 -10.81
CA TYR A 166 -22.70 4.03 -9.57
C TYR A 166 -23.60 4.13 -8.33
N PHE A 167 -24.49 5.12 -8.26
CA PHE A 167 -25.42 5.20 -7.14
C PHE A 167 -26.42 4.04 -7.11
N GLU A 168 -26.92 3.60 -8.25
CA GLU A 168 -27.79 2.42 -8.34
C GLU A 168 -27.10 1.15 -7.86
N GLN A 169 -25.83 0.95 -8.24
CA GLN A 169 -25.01 -0.16 -7.74
C GLN A 169 -24.85 -0.11 -6.22
N LEU A 170 -24.49 1.05 -5.65
CA LEU A 170 -24.33 1.20 -4.20
C LEU A 170 -25.65 0.97 -3.46
N LYS A 171 -26.76 1.49 -3.97
CA LYS A 171 -28.10 1.23 -3.42
C LYS A 171 -28.49 -0.24 -3.50
N SER A 172 -28.15 -0.92 -4.61
CA SER A 172 -28.35 -2.37 -4.75
C SER A 172 -27.60 -3.14 -3.65
N ILE A 173 -26.37 -2.79 -3.33
CA ILE A 173 -25.60 -3.42 -2.23
C ILE A 173 -26.31 -3.20 -0.89
N ILE A 174 -26.80 -1.97 -0.64
CA ILE A 174 -27.53 -1.64 0.59
C ILE A 174 -28.81 -2.46 0.72
N HIS A 175 -29.60 -2.55 -0.36
CA HIS A 175 -30.83 -3.36 -0.37
C HIS A 175 -30.53 -4.85 -0.19
N ARG A 176 -29.43 -5.36 -0.78
CA ARG A 176 -28.96 -6.74 -0.55
C ARG A 176 -28.64 -6.98 0.92
N CYS A 177 -27.91 -6.07 1.58
CA CYS A 177 -27.66 -6.17 3.03
C CYS A 177 -28.98 -6.25 3.83
N GLN A 178 -29.99 -5.43 3.49
CA GLN A 178 -31.29 -5.48 4.17
C GLN A 178 -32.03 -6.81 3.91
N ALA A 179 -32.00 -7.29 2.68
CA ALA A 179 -32.67 -8.56 2.30
C ALA A 179 -31.99 -9.79 2.92
N LEU A 180 -30.66 -9.75 3.12
CA LEU A 180 -29.87 -10.84 3.69
C LEU A 180 -29.82 -10.82 5.23
N ALA A 181 -30.22 -9.72 5.87
CA ALA A 181 -30.20 -9.62 7.34
C ALA A 181 -30.95 -10.76 8.06
N PRO A 182 -32.15 -11.18 7.62
CA PRO A 182 -32.85 -12.32 8.24
C PRO A 182 -32.08 -13.65 8.12
N ALA A 183 -31.39 -13.89 7.02
CA ALA A 183 -30.56 -15.09 6.82
C ALA A 183 -29.34 -15.11 7.76
N ALA A 184 -28.91 -13.95 8.22
CA ALA A 184 -27.87 -13.77 9.22
C ALA A 184 -28.44 -13.69 10.66
N GLU A 185 -29.70 -14.07 10.86
CA GLU A 185 -30.41 -13.97 12.15
C GLU A 185 -30.45 -12.57 12.75
N LEU A 186 -30.34 -11.53 11.91
CA LEU A 186 -30.42 -10.13 12.29
C LEU A 186 -31.77 -9.56 11.87
N GLU A 187 -32.60 -9.12 12.83
CA GLU A 187 -33.86 -8.50 12.49
C GLU A 187 -33.63 -7.17 11.76
N SER A 188 -34.47 -6.85 10.75
CA SER A 188 -34.31 -5.63 9.94
C SER A 188 -34.29 -4.35 10.77
N LYS A 189 -35.02 -4.30 11.90
CA LYS A 189 -35.01 -3.17 12.86
C LYS A 189 -33.70 -3.03 13.63
N GLU A 190 -32.91 -4.10 13.71
CA GLU A 190 -31.62 -4.12 14.37
C GLU A 190 -30.50 -3.55 13.48
N LEU A 191 -30.70 -3.60 12.15
CA LEU A 191 -29.77 -3.00 11.20
C LEU A 191 -29.99 -1.48 11.13
N SER A 192 -29.39 -0.76 12.07
CA SER A 192 -29.63 0.68 12.27
C SER A 192 -29.02 1.55 11.17
N PHE A 193 -27.97 1.07 10.52
CA PHE A 193 -27.25 1.80 9.46
C PHE A 193 -26.59 0.86 8.48
N VAL A 194 -26.69 1.20 7.19
CA VAL A 194 -25.94 0.58 6.09
C VAL A 194 -25.42 1.68 5.18
N MET A 195 -24.14 1.62 4.86
CA MET A 195 -23.50 2.54 3.92
C MET A 195 -22.62 1.76 2.96
N ALA A 196 -22.69 2.11 1.70
CA ALA A 196 -21.73 1.66 0.69
C ALA A 196 -21.00 2.87 0.12
N ARG A 197 -19.67 2.76 0.00
CA ARG A 197 -18.79 3.81 -0.52
C ARG A 197 -17.85 3.24 -1.56
N GLN A 198 -17.85 3.83 -2.73
CA GLN A 198 -16.93 3.51 -3.81
C GLN A 198 -16.02 4.68 -4.11
N SER A 199 -14.72 4.42 -4.15
CA SER A 199 -13.71 5.42 -4.43
C SER A 199 -12.89 5.01 -5.65
N PHE A 200 -12.58 5.98 -6.49
CA PHE A 200 -11.69 5.86 -7.64
C PHE A 200 -10.57 6.88 -7.49
N ALA A 201 -9.35 6.48 -7.85
CA ALA A 201 -8.25 7.40 -8.03
C ALA A 201 -7.54 7.07 -9.34
N GLU A 202 -7.42 8.05 -10.20
CA GLU A 202 -6.61 8.02 -11.41
C GLU A 202 -5.36 8.83 -11.16
N GLU A 203 -4.21 8.19 -11.26
CA GLU A 203 -2.91 8.80 -11.02
C GLU A 203 -2.11 8.71 -12.32
N GLU A 204 -1.73 9.85 -12.84
CA GLU A 204 -0.83 9.96 -13.98
C GLU A 204 0.43 10.67 -13.55
N SER A 205 1.58 10.15 -13.94
CA SER A 205 2.85 10.81 -13.67
C SER A 205 3.82 10.69 -14.84
N VAL A 206 4.62 11.72 -15.03
CA VAL A 206 5.74 11.78 -15.96
C VAL A 206 6.99 12.10 -15.17
N PHE A 207 8.00 11.25 -15.28
CA PHE A 207 9.31 11.47 -14.67
C PHE A 207 10.38 11.59 -15.74
N ILE A 208 11.21 12.64 -15.61
CA ILE A 208 12.30 12.92 -16.56
C ILE A 208 13.57 13.25 -15.78
N ASP A 209 14.65 12.56 -16.13
CA ASP A 209 16.02 12.92 -15.82
C ASP A 209 16.92 12.66 -17.03
N ARG A 210 18.23 12.84 -16.91
CA ARG A 210 19.18 12.63 -18.03
C ARG A 210 19.21 11.21 -18.58
N GLU A 211 18.75 10.22 -17.80
CA GLU A 211 18.80 8.79 -18.14
C GLU A 211 17.41 8.19 -18.41
N ALA A 212 16.33 8.88 -18.07
CA ALA A 212 14.99 8.36 -18.20
C ALA A 212 13.97 9.42 -18.62
N ASN A 213 13.03 9.02 -19.47
CA ASN A 213 11.79 9.74 -19.79
C ASN A 213 10.63 8.74 -19.69
N MET A 214 10.01 8.66 -18.52
CA MET A 214 9.01 7.66 -18.17
C MET A 214 7.69 8.32 -17.83
N SER A 215 6.60 7.62 -18.08
CA SER A 215 5.27 7.97 -17.56
C SER A 215 4.51 6.74 -17.14
N GLN A 216 3.56 6.91 -16.22
CA GLN A 216 2.65 5.85 -15.81
C GLN A 216 1.24 6.39 -15.62
N THR A 217 0.26 5.51 -15.84
CA THR A 217 -1.15 5.74 -15.52
C THR A 217 -1.66 4.58 -14.66
N LEU A 218 -2.19 4.90 -13.49
CA LEU A 218 -2.68 3.95 -12.49
C LEU A 218 -4.14 4.25 -12.18
N TYR A 219 -5.00 3.22 -12.24
CA TYR A 219 -6.40 3.31 -11.82
C TYR A 219 -6.58 2.51 -10.53
N ARG A 220 -6.90 3.19 -9.44
CA ARG A 220 -7.22 2.55 -8.15
C ARG A 220 -8.71 2.60 -7.92
N ILE A 221 -9.25 1.49 -7.43
CA ILE A 221 -10.65 1.38 -7.03
C ILE A 221 -10.75 0.75 -5.66
N ALA A 222 -11.65 1.27 -4.84
CA ALA A 222 -12.00 0.65 -3.57
C ALA A 222 -13.50 0.68 -3.34
N LEU A 223 -14.05 -0.38 -2.77
CA LEU A 223 -15.42 -0.48 -2.31
C LEU A 223 -15.42 -0.83 -0.82
N THR A 224 -16.12 -0.05 -0.03
CA THR A 224 -16.33 -0.28 1.40
C THR A 224 -17.83 -0.38 1.69
N VAL A 225 -18.23 -1.41 2.41
CA VAL A 225 -19.57 -1.55 2.97
C VAL A 225 -19.45 -1.54 4.48
N ILE A 226 -20.28 -0.71 5.13
CA ILE A 226 -20.32 -0.60 6.60
C ILE A 226 -21.74 -0.89 7.04
N THR A 227 -21.88 -1.74 8.05
CA THR A 227 -23.15 -2.02 8.72
C THR A 227 -23.04 -1.79 10.22
N MET A 228 -24.13 -1.30 10.82
CA MET A 228 -24.19 -1.02 12.26
C MET A 228 -25.48 -1.54 12.89
N SER A 229 -25.35 -1.98 14.13
CA SER A 229 -26.47 -2.34 15.02
C SER A 229 -26.22 -1.69 16.40
N GLY A 230 -26.89 -0.57 16.66
CA GLY A 230 -26.57 0.25 17.83
C GLY A 230 -25.14 0.79 17.76
N ALA A 231 -24.33 0.46 18.74
CA ALA A 231 -22.90 0.85 18.80
C ALA A 231 -21.97 -0.14 18.07
N ASP A 232 -22.47 -1.33 17.73
CA ASP A 232 -21.69 -2.35 17.06
C ASP A 232 -21.58 -2.06 15.56
N ARG A 233 -20.40 -2.31 15.01
CA ARG A 233 -20.06 -2.02 13.62
C ARG A 233 -19.27 -3.17 13.01
N THR A 234 -19.63 -3.54 11.79
CA THR A 234 -18.77 -4.34 10.91
C THR A 234 -18.55 -3.61 9.59
N PHE A 235 -17.46 -3.94 8.93
CA PHE A 235 -17.19 -3.41 7.60
C PHE A 235 -16.47 -4.45 6.74
N MET A 236 -16.64 -4.31 5.45
CA MET A 236 -15.85 -5.00 4.43
C MET A 236 -15.26 -3.97 3.48
N ARG A 237 -14.01 -4.19 3.09
CA ARG A 237 -13.32 -3.31 2.15
C ARG A 237 -12.51 -4.14 1.15
N LEU A 238 -12.68 -3.84 -0.13
CA LEU A 238 -11.88 -4.39 -1.21
C LEU A 238 -11.25 -3.24 -1.98
N GLY A 239 -10.06 -3.45 -2.53
CA GLY A 239 -9.41 -2.48 -3.38
C GLY A 239 -8.24 -3.06 -4.15
N GLY A 240 -7.81 -2.33 -5.16
CA GLY A 240 -6.68 -2.70 -6.02
C GLY A 240 -6.55 -1.74 -7.20
N LEU A 241 -5.63 -2.05 -8.11
CA LEU A 241 -5.59 -1.39 -9.41
C LEU A 241 -6.48 -2.16 -10.37
N GLY A 242 -7.44 -1.48 -10.97
CA GLY A 242 -8.41 -2.06 -11.89
C GLY A 242 -9.71 -1.31 -11.93
N GLY A 243 -10.75 -1.95 -12.45
CA GLY A 243 -12.13 -1.45 -12.49
C GLY A 243 -13.03 -2.16 -11.49
N LEU A 244 -14.34 -2.14 -11.78
CA LEU A 244 -15.36 -2.76 -10.92
C LEU A 244 -15.13 -4.25 -10.68
N GLU A 245 -14.43 -4.94 -11.58
CA GLU A 245 -14.06 -6.35 -11.47
C GLU A 245 -13.16 -6.66 -10.26
N VAL A 246 -12.51 -5.63 -9.69
CA VAL A 246 -11.65 -5.77 -8.50
C VAL A 246 -12.47 -5.79 -7.21
N VAL A 247 -13.64 -5.17 -7.22
CA VAL A 247 -14.43 -4.86 -6.03
C VAL A 247 -15.84 -5.47 -6.13
N ASP A 248 -15.95 -6.78 -6.01
CA ASP A 248 -17.22 -7.49 -6.04
C ASP A 248 -17.50 -8.20 -4.71
N PHE A 249 -18.62 -7.86 -4.07
CA PHE A 249 -19.14 -8.55 -2.89
C PHE A 249 -20.28 -9.48 -3.28
N THR A 250 -20.12 -10.78 -2.99
CA THR A 250 -21.18 -11.78 -3.14
C THR A 250 -22.22 -11.68 -2.01
N ASP A 251 -23.36 -12.32 -2.17
CA ASP A 251 -24.34 -12.45 -1.08
C ASP A 251 -23.79 -13.24 0.11
N THR A 252 -22.88 -14.18 -0.14
CA THR A 252 -22.18 -14.92 0.93
C THR A 252 -21.31 -13.97 1.76
N ASP A 253 -20.53 -13.10 1.13
CA ASP A 253 -19.70 -12.11 1.84
C ASP A 253 -20.55 -11.18 2.71
N LEU A 254 -21.66 -10.67 2.15
CA LEU A 254 -22.57 -9.77 2.86
C LEU A 254 -23.28 -10.50 4.02
N THR A 255 -23.70 -11.77 3.83
CA THR A 255 -24.32 -12.57 4.89
C THR A 255 -23.35 -12.83 6.03
N GLU A 256 -22.09 -13.15 5.72
CA GLU A 256 -21.04 -13.33 6.72
C GLU A 256 -20.77 -12.04 7.51
N MET A 257 -20.66 -10.91 6.83
CA MET A 257 -20.52 -9.60 7.49
C MET A 257 -21.68 -9.30 8.45
N LEU A 258 -22.91 -9.59 8.04
CA LEU A 258 -24.09 -9.41 8.87
C LEU A 258 -24.15 -10.42 10.04
N GLY A 259 -23.74 -11.67 9.83
CA GLY A 259 -23.59 -12.67 10.88
C GLY A 259 -22.56 -12.24 11.94
N ASN A 260 -21.44 -11.67 11.51
CA ASN A 260 -20.46 -11.08 12.42
C ASN A 260 -21.05 -9.89 13.21
N LEU A 261 -21.85 -9.03 12.57
CA LEU A 261 -22.57 -7.96 13.28
C LEU A 261 -23.53 -8.50 14.33
N LYS A 262 -24.26 -9.58 14.01
CA LYS A 262 -25.14 -10.27 14.97
C LYS A 262 -24.34 -10.82 16.16
N ALA A 263 -23.24 -11.50 15.89
CA ALA A 263 -22.39 -12.09 16.91
C ALA A 263 -21.80 -11.03 17.86
N LEU A 264 -21.46 -9.85 17.34
CA LEU A 264 -20.93 -8.73 18.11
C LEU A 264 -21.90 -8.23 19.20
N LYS A 265 -23.22 -8.38 19.02
CA LYS A 265 -24.20 -7.96 20.03
C LYS A 265 -24.13 -8.78 21.31
N SER A 266 -23.70 -10.04 21.21
CA SER A 266 -23.51 -10.96 22.34
C SER A 266 -22.04 -11.24 22.64
N ALA A 267 -21.14 -10.39 22.13
CA ALA A 267 -19.71 -10.59 22.28
C ALA A 267 -19.27 -10.57 23.75
N HIS A 268 -18.42 -11.51 24.11
CA HIS A 268 -17.75 -11.56 25.40
C HIS A 268 -16.67 -10.47 25.48
N LYS A 269 -16.32 -10.06 26.68
CA LYS A 269 -15.14 -9.23 26.91
C LYS A 269 -13.91 -10.12 27.01
N LEU A 270 -12.84 -9.73 26.33
CA LEU A 270 -11.56 -10.42 26.46
C LEU A 270 -10.87 -9.96 27.75
N ASP A 271 -10.47 -10.89 28.58
CA ASP A 271 -9.57 -10.58 29.68
C ASP A 271 -8.16 -10.31 29.11
N PRO A 272 -7.46 -9.24 29.57
CA PRO A 272 -6.08 -9.00 29.12
C PRO A 272 -5.17 -10.18 29.47
N GLY A 273 -4.38 -10.64 28.48
CA GLY A 273 -3.55 -11.82 28.70
C GLY A 273 -2.71 -12.19 27.48
N LYS A 274 -2.05 -13.35 27.58
CA LYS A 274 -1.32 -13.96 26.48
C LYS A 274 -2.18 -15.03 25.81
N TYR A 275 -2.25 -14.97 24.50
CA TYR A 275 -3.14 -15.82 23.71
C TYR A 275 -2.45 -16.37 22.48
N ARG A 276 -2.94 -17.51 22.02
CA ARG A 276 -2.62 -18.09 20.72
C ARG A 276 -3.61 -17.58 19.69
N VAL A 277 -3.11 -17.03 18.59
CA VAL A 277 -3.97 -16.34 17.60
C VAL A 277 -3.53 -16.63 16.18
N LEU A 278 -4.49 -16.93 15.32
CA LEU A 278 -4.31 -17.00 13.88
C LEU A 278 -4.75 -15.66 13.25
N PHE A 279 -3.81 -14.90 12.71
CA PHE A 279 -4.08 -13.68 11.97
C PHE A 279 -4.40 -13.97 10.52
N GLY A 280 -5.48 -13.36 10.00
CA GLY A 280 -5.79 -13.39 8.57
C GLY A 280 -4.95 -12.40 7.75
N PRO A 281 -5.02 -12.48 6.41
CA PRO A 281 -4.15 -11.78 5.48
C PRO A 281 -4.04 -10.27 5.71
N VAL A 282 -5.14 -9.58 5.98
CA VAL A 282 -5.13 -8.13 6.20
C VAL A 282 -4.42 -7.77 7.50
N LEU A 283 -4.71 -8.50 8.60
CA LEU A 283 -4.04 -8.29 9.89
C LEU A 283 -2.55 -8.60 9.84
N THR A 284 -2.15 -9.66 9.11
CA THR A 284 -0.72 -9.97 8.93
C THR A 284 -0.01 -8.89 8.13
N GLY A 285 -0.71 -8.30 7.15
CA GLY A 285 -0.19 -7.13 6.42
C GLY A 285 0.02 -5.93 7.33
N VAL A 286 -0.94 -5.62 8.23
CA VAL A 286 -0.78 -4.57 9.25
C VAL A 286 0.39 -4.92 10.18
N LEU A 287 0.47 -6.16 10.67
CA LEU A 287 1.58 -6.60 11.52
C LEU A 287 2.94 -6.42 10.83
N ALA A 288 3.08 -6.83 9.56
CA ALA A 288 4.33 -6.66 8.82
C ALA A 288 4.65 -5.18 8.60
N HIS A 289 3.63 -4.35 8.31
CA HIS A 289 3.74 -2.92 8.12
C HIS A 289 4.26 -2.21 9.37
N GLU A 290 3.73 -2.57 10.55
CA GLU A 290 4.13 -1.95 11.80
C GLU A 290 5.40 -2.59 12.41
N ALA A 291 5.65 -3.88 12.20
CA ALA A 291 6.78 -4.55 12.82
C ALA A 291 8.13 -4.00 12.37
N PHE A 292 8.43 -4.08 11.08
CA PHE A 292 9.67 -3.56 10.50
C PHE A 292 9.45 -2.81 9.18
N GLY A 293 8.24 -2.36 8.90
CA GLY A 293 7.97 -1.50 7.76
C GLY A 293 8.45 -0.08 8.00
N HIS A 294 7.85 0.64 8.94
CA HIS A 294 8.21 2.04 9.23
C HIS A 294 9.62 2.21 9.77
N SER A 295 10.09 1.33 10.64
CA SER A 295 11.45 1.39 11.18
C SER A 295 12.52 1.10 10.13
N GLN A 296 12.18 0.48 9.00
CA GLN A 296 13.03 0.25 7.84
C GLN A 296 12.84 1.32 6.73
N GLU A 297 12.24 2.44 7.00
CA GLU A 297 12.25 3.60 6.11
C GLU A 297 13.53 4.41 6.35
N ALA A 298 14.43 4.41 5.35
CA ALA A 298 15.81 4.87 5.50
C ALA A 298 15.96 6.35 5.87
N ASP A 299 15.00 7.21 5.57
CA ASP A 299 15.01 8.60 6.01
C ASP A 299 14.78 8.73 7.52
N THR A 300 14.02 7.82 8.14
CA THR A 300 13.90 7.69 9.60
C THR A 300 15.22 7.21 10.21
N CYS A 301 15.87 6.23 9.57
CA CYS A 301 17.21 5.74 9.92
C CYS A 301 18.26 6.86 9.84
N ALA A 302 18.30 7.61 8.74
CA ALA A 302 19.24 8.69 8.51
C ALA A 302 19.12 9.86 9.49
N ARG A 303 17.96 10.01 10.12
CA ARG A 303 17.69 11.00 11.18
C ARG A 303 17.98 10.47 12.59
N GLY A 304 18.48 9.25 12.74
CA GLY A 304 18.73 8.60 14.04
C GLY A 304 17.45 8.33 14.82
N ARG A 305 16.32 8.16 14.13
CA ARG A 305 15.01 7.94 14.74
C ARG A 305 14.51 6.50 14.64
N SER A 306 15.35 5.58 14.12
CA SER A 306 15.03 4.16 14.05
C SER A 306 16.12 3.30 14.69
N LYS A 307 15.73 2.44 15.62
CA LYS A 307 16.59 1.43 16.23
C LYS A 307 16.96 0.33 15.24
N ALA A 308 16.13 0.07 14.24
CA ALA A 308 16.35 -0.95 13.22
C ALA A 308 17.67 -0.73 12.46
N TRP A 309 18.11 0.52 12.26
CA TRP A 309 19.38 0.81 11.61
C TRP A 309 20.59 0.32 12.40
N ASP A 310 20.60 0.48 13.73
CA ASP A 310 21.67 -0.01 14.58
C ASP A 310 21.68 -1.54 14.62
N LEU A 311 20.51 -2.16 14.68
CA LEU A 311 20.35 -3.62 14.66
C LEU A 311 20.78 -4.21 13.31
N HIS A 312 20.46 -3.55 12.19
CA HIS A 312 20.92 -3.94 10.87
C HIS A 312 22.47 -3.93 10.79
N LYS A 313 23.11 -2.83 11.23
CA LYS A 313 24.58 -2.72 11.23
C LYS A 313 25.27 -3.76 12.11
N SER A 314 24.64 -4.14 13.21
CA SER A 314 25.18 -5.18 14.11
C SER A 314 24.92 -6.62 13.65
N GLY A 315 24.06 -6.82 12.65
CA GLY A 315 23.60 -8.14 12.22
C GLY A 315 22.76 -8.86 13.26
N ALA A 316 22.03 -8.10 14.12
CA ALA A 316 21.21 -8.65 15.18
C ALA A 316 20.06 -9.49 14.61
N ILE A 317 19.75 -10.59 15.30
CA ILE A 317 18.57 -11.41 15.03
C ILE A 317 17.40 -10.82 15.81
N VAL A 318 16.35 -10.41 15.11
CA VAL A 318 15.17 -9.74 15.68
C VAL A 318 13.86 -10.51 15.47
N GLY A 319 13.94 -11.76 15.13
CA GLY A 319 12.81 -12.67 14.93
C GLY A 319 13.31 -14.08 14.70
N ASN A 320 12.38 -15.02 14.61
CA ASN A 320 12.72 -16.41 14.31
C ASN A 320 12.78 -16.67 12.79
N GLU A 321 13.00 -17.93 12.39
CA GLU A 321 13.14 -18.35 11.00
C GLU A 321 11.86 -18.16 10.15
N HIS A 322 10.71 -17.99 10.76
CA HIS A 322 9.43 -17.70 10.09
C HIS A 322 9.28 -16.20 9.77
N ALA A 323 10.04 -15.33 10.45
CA ALA A 323 9.96 -13.90 10.32
C ALA A 323 10.75 -13.42 9.08
N THR A 324 10.11 -13.48 7.91
CA THR A 324 10.61 -12.86 6.67
C THR A 324 9.57 -11.85 6.20
N ILE A 325 9.97 -10.56 6.07
CA ILE A 325 9.12 -9.46 5.65
C ILE A 325 9.63 -8.90 4.33
N LEU A 326 8.70 -8.72 3.41
CA LEU A 326 8.92 -8.18 2.07
C LEU A 326 8.16 -6.87 1.90
N ASN A 327 8.67 -5.98 1.06
CA ASN A 327 7.94 -4.83 0.55
C ASN A 327 8.02 -4.84 -0.97
N ASN A 328 6.87 -4.91 -1.65
CA ASN A 328 6.85 -5.04 -3.10
C ASN A 328 5.87 -4.07 -3.74
N PRO A 329 6.35 -3.00 -4.41
CA PRO A 329 5.51 -2.11 -5.21
C PRO A 329 5.10 -2.69 -6.57
N ALA A 330 5.58 -3.88 -6.95
CA ALA A 330 5.40 -4.48 -8.27
C ALA A 330 4.47 -5.72 -8.26
N ILE A 331 3.46 -5.73 -7.39
CA ILE A 331 2.47 -6.83 -7.38
C ILE A 331 1.38 -6.50 -8.39
N PHE A 332 1.56 -6.96 -9.64
CA PHE A 332 0.61 -6.72 -10.73
C PHE A 332 -0.29 -7.92 -11.04
N SER A 333 -0.05 -9.06 -10.41
CA SER A 333 -0.88 -10.27 -10.51
C SER A 333 -1.36 -10.69 -9.13
N ASN A 334 -2.45 -10.07 -8.69
CA ASN A 334 -3.06 -10.38 -7.40
C ASN A 334 -4.10 -11.49 -7.57
N GLY A 335 -3.69 -12.72 -7.38
CA GLY A 335 -4.58 -13.86 -7.49
C GLY A 335 -4.81 -14.39 -8.88
N GLY A 336 -3.90 -14.15 -9.81
CA GLY A 336 -4.03 -14.62 -11.18
C GLY A 336 -5.21 -14.00 -11.95
N LYS A 337 -5.91 -13.01 -11.38
CA LYS A 337 -7.08 -12.34 -11.98
C LYS A 337 -6.73 -11.11 -12.82
N GLY A 338 -5.46 -10.78 -12.95
CA GLY A 338 -5.00 -9.72 -13.84
C GLY A 338 -5.34 -8.30 -13.36
N TYR A 339 -5.30 -8.06 -12.06
CA TYR A 339 -5.30 -6.75 -11.45
C TYR A 339 -4.25 -6.67 -10.34
N ALA A 340 -3.74 -5.47 -10.09
CA ALA A 340 -2.63 -5.25 -9.18
C ALA A 340 -3.07 -4.97 -7.75
N ALA A 341 -2.18 -5.22 -6.81
CA ALA A 341 -2.38 -4.86 -5.41
C ALA A 341 -2.46 -3.34 -5.23
N TRP A 342 -3.17 -2.92 -4.19
CA TRP A 342 -3.51 -1.52 -3.92
C TRP A 342 -2.31 -0.57 -3.84
N GLY A 343 -1.19 -1.00 -3.24
CA GLY A 343 0.04 -0.21 -3.10
C GLY A 343 0.98 -0.25 -4.30
N SER A 344 0.60 -0.89 -5.42
CA SER A 344 1.51 -1.09 -6.56
C SER A 344 1.61 0.12 -7.49
N TYR A 345 2.77 0.26 -8.14
CA TYR A 345 3.10 1.22 -9.20
C TYR A 345 4.30 0.72 -10.00
N PHE A 346 4.58 1.33 -11.16
CA PHE A 346 5.69 0.92 -12.03
C PHE A 346 7.01 1.59 -11.65
N PHE A 347 6.98 2.81 -11.19
CA PHE A 347 8.13 3.54 -10.66
C PHE A 347 7.69 4.51 -9.57
N ASP A 348 8.60 4.81 -8.65
CA ASP A 348 8.37 5.77 -7.59
C ASP A 348 8.44 7.23 -8.11
N GLU A 349 8.08 8.20 -7.29
CA GLU A 349 8.03 9.61 -7.67
C GLU A 349 9.42 10.26 -7.81
N GLU A 350 10.47 9.46 -7.71
CA GLU A 350 11.84 9.83 -8.02
C GLU A 350 12.40 9.03 -9.21
N GLY A 351 11.54 8.34 -9.98
CA GLY A 351 11.89 7.65 -11.20
C GLY A 351 12.67 6.34 -11.02
N TRP A 352 12.58 5.71 -9.85
CA TRP A 352 13.18 4.38 -9.65
C TRP A 352 12.15 3.30 -9.94
N LEU A 353 12.50 2.33 -10.76
CA LEU A 353 11.59 1.24 -11.15
C LEU A 353 11.24 0.37 -9.95
N ALA A 354 9.97 0.00 -9.86
CA ALA A 354 9.43 -0.85 -8.81
C ALA A 354 10.10 -2.22 -8.78
N THR A 355 10.52 -2.66 -7.59
CA THR A 355 11.12 -3.97 -7.36
C THR A 355 10.88 -4.42 -5.93
N GLU A 356 10.79 -5.74 -5.75
CA GLU A 356 10.66 -6.33 -4.42
C GLU A 356 11.89 -6.08 -3.55
N GLN A 357 11.64 -5.84 -2.28
CA GLN A 357 12.63 -5.61 -1.23
C GLN A 357 12.45 -6.62 -0.11
N VAL A 358 13.51 -7.26 0.29
CA VAL A 358 13.54 -8.05 1.52
C VAL A 358 13.95 -7.13 2.67
N LEU A 359 13.04 -6.85 3.59
CA LEU A 359 13.28 -6.00 4.77
C LEU A 359 13.82 -6.81 5.94
N LEU A 360 13.28 -8.01 6.12
CA LEU A 360 13.66 -8.97 7.14
C LEU A 360 13.74 -10.35 6.49
N ASP A 361 14.80 -11.08 6.71
CA ASP A 361 15.01 -12.42 6.18
C ASP A 361 15.33 -13.39 7.30
N LYS A 362 14.37 -14.26 7.63
CA LYS A 362 14.49 -15.25 8.72
C LYS A 362 15.04 -14.63 10.02
N GLY A 363 14.40 -13.52 10.42
CA GLY A 363 14.76 -12.79 11.63
C GLY A 363 15.99 -11.87 11.52
N VAL A 364 16.65 -11.78 10.38
CA VAL A 364 17.82 -10.90 10.17
C VAL A 364 17.42 -9.70 9.31
N LEU A 365 17.64 -8.50 9.82
CA LEU A 365 17.36 -7.26 9.10
C LEU A 365 18.23 -7.11 7.85
N ARG A 366 17.62 -6.74 6.74
CA ARG A 366 18.28 -6.40 5.48
C ARG A 366 18.33 -4.89 5.30
N ALA A 367 18.89 -4.42 4.19
CA ALA A 367 18.99 -3.00 3.90
C ALA A 367 17.58 -2.35 3.89
N PRO A 368 17.41 -1.18 4.52
CA PRO A 368 16.13 -0.50 4.57
C PRO A 368 15.68 0.03 3.20
N MET A 369 14.38 0.28 3.06
CA MET A 369 13.80 0.99 1.93
C MET A 369 14.38 2.40 1.85
N THR A 370 14.60 2.91 0.63
CA THR A 370 15.23 4.22 0.42
C THR A 370 14.45 5.11 -0.55
N ASN A 371 14.59 6.41 -0.36
CA ASN A 371 14.48 7.42 -1.40
C ASN A 371 15.89 7.88 -1.81
N LEU A 372 16.00 8.82 -2.75
CA LEU A 372 17.29 9.31 -3.25
C LEU A 372 18.21 9.81 -2.12
N THR A 373 17.72 10.73 -1.30
CA THR A 373 18.52 11.37 -0.26
C THR A 373 18.94 10.42 0.85
N SER A 374 18.08 9.51 1.26
CA SER A 374 18.41 8.53 2.30
C SER A 374 19.41 7.49 1.80
N ALA A 375 19.29 7.04 0.55
CA ALA A 375 20.27 6.14 -0.07
C ALA A 375 21.68 6.76 -0.10
N ILE A 376 21.79 8.02 -0.52
CA ILE A 376 23.05 8.75 -0.53
C ILE A 376 23.61 8.95 0.88
N ARG A 377 22.77 9.35 1.84
CA ARG A 377 23.19 9.63 3.23
C ARG A 377 23.69 8.40 3.94
N LEU A 378 23.01 7.28 3.78
CA LEU A 378 23.37 6.02 4.43
C LEU A 378 24.37 5.18 3.62
N ASN A 379 24.65 5.58 2.38
CA ASN A 379 25.50 4.86 1.42
C ASN A 379 25.05 3.41 1.21
N ILE A 380 23.76 3.23 0.92
CA ILE A 380 23.11 1.95 0.66
C ILE A 380 22.38 1.99 -0.69
N PRO A 381 22.05 0.83 -1.26
CA PRO A 381 21.33 0.76 -2.53
C PRO A 381 20.04 1.56 -2.53
N ARG A 382 19.69 2.14 -3.68
CA ARG A 382 18.43 2.79 -3.90
C ARG A 382 17.31 1.78 -4.12
N THR A 383 16.12 2.11 -3.61
CA THR A 383 14.91 1.32 -3.80
C THR A 383 13.78 2.20 -4.35
N ALA A 384 12.69 1.58 -4.81
CA ALA A 384 11.54 2.29 -5.37
C ALA A 384 10.55 2.70 -4.27
N ASN A 385 11.00 3.48 -3.30
CA ASN A 385 10.18 3.86 -2.13
C ASN A 385 10.10 5.38 -1.90
N GLY A 386 10.56 6.19 -2.86
CA GLY A 386 10.40 7.64 -2.82
C GLY A 386 8.96 8.03 -3.18
N LYS A 387 8.15 8.39 -2.17
CA LYS A 387 6.73 8.75 -2.35
C LYS A 387 6.39 10.05 -1.64
N ARG A 388 5.36 10.73 -2.14
CA ARG A 388 4.76 11.94 -1.57
C ARG A 388 3.25 11.84 -1.50
N GLU A 389 2.63 12.60 -0.64
CA GLU A 389 1.17 12.70 -0.56
C GLU A 389 0.58 13.30 -1.85
N SER A 390 1.21 14.34 -2.36
CA SER A 390 0.89 14.98 -3.65
C SER A 390 2.12 15.72 -4.18
N TRP A 391 2.06 16.20 -5.42
CA TRP A 391 3.10 17.04 -6.01
C TRP A 391 3.50 18.25 -5.13
N ALA A 392 2.59 18.78 -4.32
CA ALA A 392 2.85 19.92 -3.41
C ALA A 392 3.60 19.53 -2.13
N ASN A 393 3.76 18.23 -1.84
CA ASN A 393 4.39 17.73 -0.62
C ASN A 393 5.82 17.23 -0.89
N GLY A 394 6.65 17.18 0.14
CA GLY A 394 7.99 16.61 0.07
C GLY A 394 7.99 15.10 -0.16
N VAL A 395 9.08 14.58 -0.72
CA VAL A 395 9.26 13.14 -0.90
C VAL A 395 9.88 12.50 0.34
N TYR A 396 9.32 11.37 0.76
CA TYR A 396 9.81 10.55 1.87
C TYR A 396 10.00 9.10 1.43
N THR A 397 10.78 8.35 2.20
CA THR A 397 10.78 6.89 2.06
C THR A 397 9.47 6.36 2.62
N ARG A 398 8.70 5.60 1.81
CA ARG A 398 7.39 5.08 2.20
C ARG A 398 7.22 3.63 1.78
N GLN A 399 6.49 2.91 2.60
CA GLN A 399 6.06 1.54 2.34
C GLN A 399 5.07 1.47 1.16
N THR A 400 4.92 0.27 0.59
CA THR A 400 3.99 -0.03 -0.50
C THR A 400 3.07 -1.19 -0.14
N ASN A 401 3.31 -2.39 -0.66
CA ASN A 401 2.67 -3.62 -0.18
C ASN A 401 3.69 -4.32 0.71
N THR A 402 3.54 -4.20 2.04
CA THR A 402 4.44 -4.82 3.01
C THR A 402 3.75 -6.05 3.60
N TYR A 403 4.42 -7.20 3.58
CA TYR A 403 3.83 -8.48 3.93
C TYR A 403 4.86 -9.50 4.39
N PHE A 404 4.40 -10.54 5.10
CA PHE A 404 5.22 -11.71 5.38
C PHE A 404 5.36 -12.60 4.15
N SER A 405 6.54 -13.15 3.92
CA SER A 405 6.71 -14.19 2.91
C SER A 405 5.77 -15.37 3.17
N PRO A 406 5.28 -16.05 2.11
CA PRO A 406 4.41 -17.22 2.30
C PRO A 406 5.11 -18.34 3.08
N GLY A 407 4.31 -19.15 3.74
CA GLY A 407 4.68 -20.43 4.31
C GLY A 407 4.28 -21.59 3.39
N ASN A 408 4.01 -22.75 3.99
CA ASN A 408 3.71 -23.97 3.26
C ASN A 408 2.39 -24.64 3.69
N LYS A 409 1.71 -24.11 4.72
CA LYS A 409 0.46 -24.70 5.25
C LYS A 409 -0.77 -24.17 4.53
N THR A 410 -1.85 -24.95 4.57
CA THR A 410 -3.20 -24.51 4.22
C THR A 410 -3.86 -23.84 5.42
N LEU A 411 -4.99 -23.14 5.22
CA LEU A 411 -5.77 -22.56 6.32
C LEU A 411 -6.28 -23.65 7.26
N ASP A 412 -6.76 -24.80 6.73
CA ASP A 412 -7.27 -25.91 7.55
C ASP A 412 -6.17 -26.51 8.44
N GLU A 413 -4.96 -26.65 7.91
CA GLU A 413 -3.80 -27.09 8.69
C GLU A 413 -3.44 -26.08 9.80
N LEU A 414 -3.51 -24.76 9.52
CA LEU A 414 -3.27 -23.73 10.52
C LEU A 414 -4.37 -23.67 11.59
N MET A 415 -5.63 -23.89 11.22
CA MET A 415 -6.74 -24.01 12.18
C MET A 415 -6.55 -25.23 13.09
N SER A 416 -6.13 -26.36 12.52
CA SER A 416 -5.79 -27.56 13.29
C SER A 416 -4.61 -27.30 14.24
N ASP A 417 -3.55 -26.67 13.76
CA ASP A 417 -2.38 -26.31 14.56
C ASP A 417 -2.71 -25.30 15.66
N LEU A 418 -3.61 -24.35 15.40
CA LEU A 418 -4.10 -23.41 16.41
C LEU A 418 -4.74 -24.15 17.59
N GLY A 419 -5.52 -25.22 17.31
CA GLY A 419 -6.20 -26.00 18.32
C GLY A 419 -7.20 -25.14 19.10
N ASP A 420 -6.80 -24.66 20.27
CA ASP A 420 -7.55 -23.72 21.11
C ASP A 420 -6.92 -22.32 21.06
N GLY A 421 -7.71 -21.31 20.75
CA GLY A 421 -7.24 -19.93 20.63
C GLY A 421 -8.25 -19.04 19.91
N PHE A 422 -7.74 -18.11 19.12
CA PHE A 422 -8.58 -17.14 18.41
C PHE A 422 -8.20 -17.02 16.93
N LEU A 423 -9.20 -16.79 16.10
CA LEU A 423 -9.05 -16.31 14.72
C LEU A 423 -9.32 -14.80 14.71
N ALA A 424 -8.40 -14.03 14.12
CA ALA A 424 -8.46 -12.59 13.99
C ALA A 424 -8.37 -12.18 12.52
N LEU A 425 -9.39 -11.51 11.98
CA LEU A 425 -9.49 -11.19 10.55
C LEU A 425 -9.56 -9.68 10.28
N HIS A 426 -10.18 -8.91 11.18
CA HIS A 426 -10.59 -7.54 10.93
C HIS A 426 -9.69 -6.53 11.66
N PRO A 427 -8.88 -5.74 10.91
CA PRO A 427 -7.98 -4.77 11.53
C PRO A 427 -8.74 -3.53 12.02
N ALA A 428 -8.22 -2.94 13.08
CA ALA A 428 -8.62 -1.63 13.61
C ALA A 428 -7.46 -0.62 13.60
N GLY A 429 -6.53 -0.79 12.64
CA GLY A 429 -5.35 0.04 12.50
C GLY A 429 -4.10 -0.56 13.16
N GLY A 430 -3.01 0.17 13.09
CA GLY A 430 -1.74 -0.20 13.70
C GLY A 430 -0.89 1.03 14.02
N MET A 431 0.14 0.83 14.83
CA MET A 431 1.11 1.85 15.20
C MET A 431 2.43 1.20 15.63
N GLU A 432 3.54 1.86 15.31
CA GLU A 432 4.84 1.47 15.82
C GLU A 432 5.58 2.64 16.50
N ASP A 433 6.50 2.30 17.39
CA ASP A 433 7.54 3.20 17.89
C ASP A 433 8.90 2.78 17.30
N PRO A 434 9.42 3.48 16.26
CA PRO A 434 10.68 3.12 15.64
C PRO A 434 11.90 3.18 16.57
N LYS A 435 11.82 3.94 17.66
CA LYS A 435 12.90 4.08 18.66
C LYS A 435 12.87 3.00 19.71
N GLY A 436 11.70 2.77 20.29
CA GLY A 436 11.49 1.78 21.34
C GLY A 436 11.18 0.39 20.81
N MET A 437 10.87 0.28 19.52
CA MET A 437 10.44 -0.97 18.87
C MET A 437 9.17 -1.55 19.50
N GLY A 438 8.31 -0.70 20.03
CA GLY A 438 6.97 -1.05 20.45
C GLY A 438 6.05 -1.19 19.23
N ILE A 439 5.18 -2.18 19.25
CA ILE A 439 4.18 -2.40 18.23
C ILE A 439 2.80 -2.50 18.84
N GLN A 440 1.82 -1.97 18.10
CA GLN A 440 0.41 -2.10 18.41
C GLN A 440 -0.35 -2.44 17.13
N VAL A 441 -1.20 -3.47 17.19
CA VAL A 441 -2.10 -3.86 16.10
C VAL A 441 -3.52 -3.92 16.66
N GLY A 442 -4.40 -3.08 16.13
CA GLY A 442 -5.80 -3.07 16.49
C GLY A 442 -6.58 -4.18 15.78
N ILE A 443 -7.46 -4.84 16.51
CA ILE A 443 -8.29 -5.94 16.07
C ILE A 443 -9.74 -5.61 16.45
N SER A 444 -10.65 -5.56 15.48
CA SER A 444 -12.04 -5.18 15.76
C SER A 444 -12.75 -6.18 16.66
N TYR A 445 -12.49 -7.46 16.48
CA TYR A 445 -12.99 -8.56 17.33
C TYR A 445 -12.24 -9.86 17.02
N LEU A 446 -12.36 -10.82 17.94
CA LEU A 446 -11.80 -12.17 17.81
C LEU A 446 -12.92 -13.19 17.71
N GLN A 447 -12.68 -14.26 16.94
CA GLN A 447 -13.53 -15.44 16.88
C GLN A 447 -12.87 -16.59 17.65
N GLU A 448 -13.59 -17.20 18.61
CA GLU A 448 -13.05 -18.31 19.41
C GLU A 448 -12.92 -19.57 18.56
N VAL A 449 -11.79 -20.24 18.72
CA VAL A 449 -11.50 -21.54 18.12
C VAL A 449 -11.26 -22.54 19.23
N LYS A 450 -11.89 -23.73 19.14
CA LYS A 450 -11.68 -24.87 20.01
C LYS A 450 -11.50 -26.13 19.16
N GLY A 451 -10.43 -26.87 19.45
CA GLY A 451 -10.09 -28.07 18.66
C GLY A 451 -9.97 -27.78 17.16
N GLY A 452 -9.50 -26.61 16.76
CA GLY A 452 -9.37 -26.20 15.36
C GLY A 452 -10.67 -25.77 14.69
N GLN A 453 -11.78 -25.64 15.42
CA GLN A 453 -13.10 -25.27 14.88
C GLN A 453 -13.62 -23.97 15.50
N LEU A 454 -14.28 -23.13 14.71
CA LEU A 454 -14.99 -21.96 15.21
C LEU A 454 -16.14 -22.37 16.12
N THR A 455 -16.21 -21.77 17.32
CA THR A 455 -17.29 -22.06 18.28
C THR A 455 -18.53 -21.17 18.06
N GLY A 456 -18.43 -20.14 17.21
CA GLY A 456 -19.43 -19.09 17.04
C GLY A 456 -19.37 -17.99 18.09
N ARG A 457 -18.53 -18.11 19.12
CA ARG A 457 -18.33 -17.05 20.11
C ARG A 457 -17.37 -15.99 19.59
N VAL A 458 -17.67 -14.73 19.86
CA VAL A 458 -16.83 -13.59 19.53
C VAL A 458 -16.45 -12.81 20.80
N TYR A 459 -15.32 -12.14 20.73
CA TYR A 459 -14.77 -11.36 21.82
C TYR A 459 -14.42 -9.96 21.35
N LYS A 460 -14.68 -8.97 22.20
CA LYS A 460 -14.27 -7.57 22.09
C LYS A 460 -13.23 -7.24 23.14
N GLY A 461 -12.63 -6.07 23.01
CA GLY A 461 -11.71 -5.54 24.02
C GLY A 461 -12.36 -5.38 25.41
N PRO A 462 -11.56 -5.25 26.48
CA PRO A 462 -12.07 -5.21 27.87
C PRO A 462 -13.07 -4.09 28.09
N ALA A 463 -12.90 -2.95 27.42
CA ALA A 463 -13.82 -1.82 27.46
C ALA A 463 -15.02 -1.94 26.50
N GLY A 464 -15.15 -3.05 25.75
CA GLY A 464 -16.19 -3.27 24.75
C GLY A 464 -15.87 -2.66 23.37
N GLY A 465 -14.67 -2.11 23.17
CA GLY A 465 -14.16 -1.62 21.89
C GLY A 465 -13.24 -2.63 21.21
N ASP A 466 -12.34 -2.10 20.36
CA ASP A 466 -11.33 -2.89 19.66
C ASP A 466 -10.33 -3.51 20.66
N ILE A 467 -9.81 -4.68 20.29
CA ILE A 467 -8.75 -5.37 21.02
C ILE A 467 -7.41 -4.85 20.51
N GLN A 468 -6.43 -4.71 21.40
CA GLN A 468 -5.09 -4.30 21.04
C GLN A 468 -4.10 -5.45 21.26
N MET A 469 -3.43 -5.87 20.20
CA MET A 469 -2.19 -6.64 20.33
C MET A 469 -1.05 -5.65 20.55
N THR A 470 -0.30 -5.81 21.64
CA THR A 470 0.84 -4.95 21.97
C THR A 470 2.06 -5.78 22.30
N GLY A 471 3.25 -5.23 22.06
CA GLY A 471 4.49 -5.92 22.43
C GLY A 471 5.75 -5.20 21.93
N TYR A 472 6.88 -5.77 22.32
CA TYR A 472 8.18 -5.47 21.72
C TYR A 472 8.31 -6.23 20.40
N THR A 473 8.62 -5.55 19.30
CA THR A 473 8.57 -6.14 17.96
C THR A 473 9.35 -7.46 17.82
N PRO A 474 10.61 -7.59 18.28
CA PRO A 474 11.33 -8.86 18.24
C PRO A 474 10.64 -9.98 19.01
N ASP A 475 10.04 -9.68 20.17
CA ASP A 475 9.33 -10.69 20.95
C ASP A 475 8.09 -11.20 20.20
N VAL A 476 7.33 -10.30 19.55
CA VAL A 476 6.17 -10.68 18.73
C VAL A 476 6.59 -11.51 17.52
N LEU A 477 7.66 -11.14 16.83
CA LEU A 477 8.15 -11.90 15.67
C LEU A 477 8.69 -13.29 16.05
N ASN A 478 9.20 -13.46 17.26
CA ASN A 478 9.60 -14.76 17.79
C ASN A 478 8.42 -15.66 18.14
N GLN A 479 7.18 -15.13 18.23
CA GLN A 479 5.97 -15.92 18.44
C GLN A 479 5.37 -16.50 17.15
N ILE A 480 5.91 -16.20 15.98
CA ILE A 480 5.43 -16.78 14.73
C ILE A 480 5.81 -18.27 14.69
N VAL A 481 4.83 -19.16 14.63
CA VAL A 481 5.06 -20.61 14.63
C VAL A 481 4.76 -21.27 13.29
N ALA A 482 3.87 -20.70 12.48
CA ALA A 482 3.55 -21.19 11.15
C ALA A 482 2.92 -20.08 10.27
N LYS A 483 2.98 -20.29 8.96
CA LYS A 483 2.38 -19.41 7.95
C LYS A 483 1.71 -20.24 6.87
N SER A 484 0.62 -19.71 6.29
CA SER A 484 0.00 -20.34 5.13
C SER A 484 0.80 -20.08 3.86
N LYS A 485 0.50 -20.86 2.83
CA LYS A 485 0.70 -20.42 1.45
C LYS A 485 -0.09 -19.12 1.25
N ILE A 486 0.33 -18.29 0.29
CA ILE A 486 -0.53 -17.22 -0.20
C ILE A 486 -1.55 -17.89 -1.11
N GLU A 487 -2.73 -18.13 -0.57
CA GLU A 487 -3.83 -18.80 -1.28
C GLU A 487 -4.86 -17.77 -1.73
N PHE A 488 -5.32 -17.93 -2.96
CA PHE A 488 -6.42 -17.16 -3.53
C PHE A 488 -7.74 -17.83 -3.19
N ASN A 489 -7.99 -18.04 -1.89
CA ASN A 489 -9.12 -18.83 -1.45
C ASN A 489 -10.36 -17.96 -1.23
N THR A 490 -11.32 -18.07 -2.17
CA THR A 490 -12.62 -17.41 -2.08
C THR A 490 -13.55 -17.98 -1.00
N LYS A 491 -13.16 -19.06 -0.31
CA LYS A 491 -13.93 -19.70 0.75
C LYS A 491 -13.44 -19.37 2.15
N ALA A 492 -12.31 -18.68 2.26
CA ALA A 492 -11.81 -18.26 3.57
C ALA A 492 -12.78 -17.26 4.21
N PRO A 493 -13.00 -17.34 5.53
CA PRO A 493 -13.83 -16.38 6.27
C PRO A 493 -13.12 -15.02 6.40
N ASP A 494 -12.50 -14.55 5.34
CA ASP A 494 -11.72 -13.33 5.26
C ASP A 494 -12.37 -12.38 4.23
N THR A 495 -12.43 -11.11 4.56
CA THR A 495 -12.88 -10.07 3.64
C THR A 495 -11.95 -9.88 2.45
N ALA A 496 -10.69 -10.28 2.58
CA ALA A 496 -9.73 -10.25 1.50
C ALA A 496 -9.90 -11.46 0.57
N LYS A 497 -10.68 -11.32 -0.49
CA LYS A 497 -10.81 -12.36 -1.55
C LYS A 497 -9.50 -12.66 -2.26
N HIS A 498 -8.56 -11.76 -2.17
CA HIS A 498 -7.20 -11.85 -2.71
C HIS A 498 -6.21 -11.40 -1.66
N PRO A 499 -4.99 -11.93 -1.65
CA PRO A 499 -4.03 -11.69 -0.58
C PRO A 499 -3.68 -10.23 -0.34
N PHE A 500 -3.88 -9.34 -1.33
CA PHE A 500 -3.45 -7.93 -1.27
C PHE A 500 -4.54 -6.96 -1.71
N ASN A 501 -5.79 -7.23 -1.48
CA ASN A 501 -6.87 -6.36 -1.95
C ASN A 501 -7.52 -5.50 -0.86
N ASP A 502 -6.85 -5.27 0.24
CA ASP A 502 -7.26 -4.23 1.18
C ASP A 502 -6.75 -2.85 0.74
N ALA A 503 -7.67 -1.89 0.65
CA ALA A 503 -7.39 -0.51 0.28
C ALA A 503 -6.87 0.27 1.48
N GLY A 504 -5.63 0.01 1.84
CA GLY A 504 -4.97 0.65 2.98
C GLY A 504 -4.35 1.99 2.64
N GLY A 505 -3.86 2.66 3.68
CA GLY A 505 -3.09 3.89 3.59
C GLY A 505 -2.14 4.01 4.76
N CYS A 506 -1.04 4.69 4.53
CA CYS A 506 0.01 4.88 5.50
C CYS A 506 0.23 6.37 5.75
N GLY A 507 0.17 6.79 7.01
CA GLY A 507 0.57 8.12 7.46
C GLY A 507 2.00 8.10 8.00
N LYS A 508 2.70 9.23 7.89
CA LYS A 508 4.04 9.40 8.46
C LYS A 508 4.17 10.81 9.02
N TYR A 509 4.77 10.94 10.21
CA TYR A 509 4.94 12.22 10.92
C TYR A 509 3.63 13.01 11.07
N HIS A 510 3.38 13.99 10.22
CA HIS A 510 2.23 14.90 10.29
C HIS A 510 1.06 14.46 9.41
N LYS A 511 0.83 13.15 9.27
CA LYS A 511 -0.31 12.57 8.55
C LYS A 511 -0.19 12.62 7.01
N GLU A 512 1.02 12.73 6.46
CA GLU A 512 1.22 12.59 5.01
C GLU A 512 0.75 11.20 4.55
N PHE A 513 -0.38 11.17 3.87
CA PHE A 513 -1.03 9.95 3.44
C PHE A 513 -0.47 9.46 2.09
N VAL A 514 -0.11 8.18 2.01
CA VAL A 514 0.18 7.49 0.75
C VAL A 514 -0.60 6.18 0.67
N PHE A 515 -0.92 5.75 -0.54
CA PHE A 515 -1.52 4.44 -0.74
C PHE A 515 -0.53 3.34 -0.37
N ALA A 516 -0.96 2.45 0.51
CA ALA A 516 -0.22 1.27 0.93
C ALA A 516 -1.19 0.09 1.03
N GLY A 517 -0.82 -1.05 0.45
CA GLY A 517 -1.61 -2.27 0.49
C GLY A 517 -1.31 -3.08 1.72
N CYS A 518 -2.33 -3.71 2.28
CA CYS A 518 -2.19 -4.73 3.32
C CYS A 518 -2.57 -6.10 2.76
N GLY A 519 -1.89 -7.13 3.23
CA GLY A 519 -2.15 -8.50 2.80
C GLY A 519 -1.03 -9.46 3.17
N GLY A 520 -1.12 -10.68 2.66
CA GLY A 520 -0.11 -11.72 2.86
C GLY A 520 -0.71 -13.09 3.18
N PRO A 521 0.07 -13.98 3.82
CA PRO A 521 -0.41 -15.26 4.30
C PRO A 521 -1.18 -15.13 5.61
N TYR A 522 -1.90 -16.16 6.01
CA TYR A 522 -2.28 -16.34 7.41
C TYR A 522 -1.02 -16.60 8.24
N VAL A 523 -0.98 -16.04 9.45
CA VAL A 523 0.16 -16.20 10.38
C VAL A 523 -0.35 -16.67 11.74
N LEU A 524 0.13 -17.83 12.18
CA LEU A 524 -0.15 -18.36 13.51
C LEU A 524 0.90 -17.81 14.49
N LEU A 525 0.41 -17.12 15.51
CA LEU A 525 1.18 -16.53 16.59
C LEU A 525 0.89 -17.29 17.90
N ASP A 526 1.93 -17.60 18.63
CA ASP A 526 1.81 -18.20 19.96
C ASP A 526 1.71 -17.13 21.06
N GLN A 527 1.65 -17.11 22.17
CA GLN A 527 1.80 -16.24 23.35
C GLN A 527 1.88 -14.71 23.09
N VAL A 528 0.99 -14.14 22.24
CA VAL A 528 0.91 -12.68 22.04
C VAL A 528 0.01 -12.02 23.07
N ILE A 529 0.35 -10.80 23.49
CA ILE A 529 -0.41 -10.02 24.46
C ILE A 529 -1.59 -9.35 23.76
N LEU A 530 -2.80 -9.63 24.22
CA LEU A 530 -4.05 -9.01 23.79
C LEU A 530 -4.76 -8.38 24.99
N GLY A 531 -5.38 -7.19 24.76
CA GLY A 531 -6.15 -6.50 25.78
C GLY A 531 -6.93 -5.29 25.28
#